data_3e7657c7153d12a63b40bf862b8b86f4
#
_entry.id   3e7657c7153d12a63b40bf862b8b86f4
#
_cell.length_a   1.000
_cell.length_b   1.000
_cell.length_c   1.000
_cell.angle_alpha   90.00
_cell.angle_beta   90.00
_cell.angle_gamma   90.00
#
_symmetry.space_group_name_H-M   'P 1'
#
loop_
_entity.id
_entity.type
_entity.pdbx_description
1 polymer ?
#
loop_
_entity_poly.entity_id
_entity_poly.type
_entity_poly.pdbx_seq_one_letter_code
_entity_poly.pdbx_strand_id
1 'polypeptide(L)'
;MLTVIGEALVDVVHQHDGETRAYPGGSPMNVAVGARRLGHPTNFVGHYGPDAYGKSIDAHLEASQVTLPFEHSAERTSVAQATIGADGAAEYEFDITWSLDSVAEKLTELARTSDAVHTGSISAMLEPGAHVVAAAFEAARDSALLSYDPNCRPTLIHNVDEGRAWAEKFVSLSTVVKASDEDLQWLYPDRSLDDTARAWLDLGAELMVITRGEDGPIAFTK
;
A
#
# COMPACT_ATOMS: atom_id res chain seq x y z
N MET A 1 6.57 -15.46 -9.10
CA MET A 1 6.93 -14.73 -7.87
C MET A 1 6.18 -13.40 -7.85
N LEU A 2 5.39 -13.13 -6.82
CA LEU A 2 4.80 -11.82 -6.57
C LEU A 2 5.79 -10.96 -5.79
N THR A 3 6.01 -9.72 -6.19
CA THR A 3 6.73 -8.72 -5.38
C THR A 3 5.75 -7.63 -4.93
N VAL A 4 5.62 -7.46 -3.63
CA VAL A 4 4.79 -6.41 -3.02
C VAL A 4 5.71 -5.34 -2.45
N ILE A 5 5.46 -4.09 -2.84
CA ILE A 5 6.26 -2.92 -2.45
C ILE A 5 5.36 -1.98 -1.66
N GLY A 6 5.75 -1.63 -0.46
CA GLY A 6 4.97 -0.65 0.29
C GLY A 6 5.28 -0.58 1.77
N GLU A 7 4.49 0.22 2.48
CA GLU A 7 4.69 0.45 3.89
C GLU A 7 4.43 -0.79 4.74
N ALA A 8 5.28 -0.93 5.76
CA ALA A 8 5.04 -1.70 6.96
C ALA A 8 5.15 -0.75 8.15
N LEU A 9 4.22 -0.85 9.07
CA LEU A 9 4.15 -0.01 10.26
C LEU A 9 3.57 -0.82 11.43
N VAL A 10 3.53 -0.22 12.60
CA VAL A 10 2.83 -0.82 13.75
C VAL A 10 1.66 0.07 14.15
N ASP A 11 0.47 -0.53 14.19
CA ASP A 11 -0.72 0.08 14.75
C ASP A 11 -0.70 -0.08 16.27
N VAL A 12 -0.54 1.02 17.01
CA VAL A 12 -0.53 1.05 18.47
C VAL A 12 -1.86 1.63 18.95
N VAL A 13 -2.62 0.85 19.70
CA VAL A 13 -3.92 1.23 20.22
C VAL A 13 -3.82 1.39 21.73
N HIS A 14 -4.03 2.60 22.21
CA HIS A 14 -4.15 2.96 23.62
C HIS A 14 -5.62 2.93 24.01
N GLN A 15 -6.00 1.94 24.80
CA GLN A 15 -7.37 1.82 25.31
C GLN A 15 -7.62 2.78 26.48
N HIS A 16 -8.86 3.20 26.68
CA HIS A 16 -9.22 4.10 27.76
C HIS A 16 -8.94 3.54 29.17
N ASP A 17 -8.88 2.21 29.32
CA ASP A 17 -8.54 1.51 30.57
C ASP A 17 -7.03 1.42 30.85
N GLY A 18 -6.20 2.00 29.96
CA GLY A 18 -4.74 2.03 30.05
C GLY A 18 -4.06 0.83 29.39
N GLU A 19 -4.80 -0.11 28.83
CA GLU A 19 -4.19 -1.18 28.03
C GLU A 19 -3.63 -0.62 26.72
N THR A 20 -2.43 -1.04 26.35
CA THR A 20 -1.81 -0.71 25.07
C THR A 20 -1.56 -1.99 24.28
N ARG A 21 -2.01 -2.00 23.04
CA ARG A 21 -1.80 -3.11 22.10
C ARG A 21 -1.09 -2.61 20.86
N ALA A 22 -0.17 -3.41 20.34
CA ALA A 22 0.60 -3.10 19.15
C ALA A 22 0.48 -4.25 18.14
N TYR A 23 0.14 -3.92 16.89
CA TYR A 23 -0.08 -4.90 15.83
C TYR A 23 0.71 -4.49 14.58
N PRO A 24 1.47 -5.42 13.97
CA PRO A 24 2.02 -5.19 12.64
C PRO A 24 0.92 -4.88 11.63
N GLY A 25 1.08 -3.80 10.87
CA GLY A 25 0.12 -3.28 9.91
C GLY A 25 0.81 -2.72 8.67
N GLY A 26 0.01 -2.14 7.79
CA GLY A 26 0.39 -1.64 6.48
C GLY A 26 -0.34 -2.39 5.37
N SER A 27 -1.03 -1.66 4.50
CA SER A 27 -1.87 -2.28 3.46
C SER A 27 -1.06 -3.20 2.53
N PRO A 28 0.07 -2.78 1.94
CA PRO A 28 0.88 -3.65 1.10
C PRO A 28 1.45 -4.84 1.87
N MET A 29 1.89 -4.67 3.12
CA MET A 29 2.36 -5.79 3.94
C MET A 29 1.27 -6.84 4.13
N ASN A 30 0.03 -6.41 4.40
CA ASN A 30 -1.12 -7.32 4.53
C ASN A 30 -1.42 -8.06 3.22
N VAL A 31 -1.23 -7.41 2.05
CA VAL A 31 -1.34 -8.07 0.74
C VAL A 31 -0.27 -9.16 0.59
N ALA A 32 0.98 -8.86 0.96
CA ALA A 32 2.07 -9.85 0.90
C ALA A 32 1.78 -11.08 1.77
N VAL A 33 1.35 -10.86 3.01
CA VAL A 33 0.96 -11.91 3.95
C VAL A 33 -0.22 -12.72 3.41
N GLY A 34 -1.27 -12.05 2.92
CA GLY A 34 -2.45 -12.69 2.35
C GLY A 34 -2.12 -13.57 1.14
N ALA A 35 -1.36 -13.04 0.18
CA ALA A 35 -0.93 -13.76 -1.01
C ALA A 35 -0.10 -14.99 -0.63
N ARG A 36 0.82 -14.84 0.31
CA ARG A 36 1.66 -15.97 0.75
C ARG A 36 0.86 -17.06 1.45
N ARG A 37 -0.13 -16.71 2.28
CA ARG A 37 -1.05 -17.66 2.93
C ARG A 37 -1.96 -18.38 1.93
N LEU A 38 -2.24 -17.76 0.78
CA LEU A 38 -2.94 -18.38 -0.35
C LEU A 38 -2.03 -19.27 -1.22
N GLY A 39 -0.75 -19.44 -0.86
CA GLY A 39 0.19 -20.35 -1.52
C GLY A 39 1.05 -19.69 -2.62
N HIS A 40 0.94 -18.39 -2.84
CA HIS A 40 1.75 -17.68 -3.83
C HIS A 40 3.12 -17.31 -3.25
N PRO A 41 4.23 -17.71 -3.89
CA PRO A 41 5.57 -17.24 -3.51
C PRO A 41 5.63 -15.72 -3.59
N THR A 42 5.96 -15.05 -2.47
CA THR A 42 5.84 -13.59 -2.34
C THR A 42 7.07 -13.00 -1.69
N ASN A 43 7.62 -11.96 -2.32
CA ASN A 43 8.58 -11.03 -1.75
C ASN A 43 7.83 -9.82 -1.18
N PHE A 44 8.34 -9.28 -0.08
CA PHE A 44 7.90 -7.99 0.45
C PHE A 44 9.08 -7.03 0.54
N VAL A 45 8.93 -5.83 -0.01
CA VAL A 45 9.90 -4.74 0.08
C VAL A 45 9.24 -3.57 0.81
N GLY A 46 9.67 -3.35 2.04
CA GLY A 46 9.14 -2.32 2.92
C GLY A 46 10.23 -1.40 3.47
N HIS A 47 9.80 -0.40 4.26
CA HIS A 47 10.67 0.56 4.91
C HIS A 47 10.34 0.58 6.40
N TYR A 48 11.17 -0.08 7.20
CA TYR A 48 11.06 -0.13 8.66
C TYR A 48 12.45 -0.43 9.27
N GLY A 49 12.60 -0.15 10.57
CA GLY A 49 13.87 -0.24 11.27
C GLY A 49 14.07 -1.55 12.05
N PRO A 50 15.28 -1.80 12.57
CA PRO A 50 15.60 -3.00 13.35
C PRO A 50 15.21 -2.88 14.85
N ASP A 51 14.29 -1.98 15.18
CA ASP A 51 13.79 -1.76 16.54
C ASP A 51 12.82 -2.87 17.00
N ALA A 52 12.20 -2.70 18.18
CA ALA A 52 11.27 -3.69 18.72
C ALA A 52 10.03 -3.89 17.84
N TYR A 53 9.54 -2.81 17.21
CA TYR A 53 8.42 -2.87 16.29
C TYR A 53 8.80 -3.56 14.98
N GLY A 54 9.99 -3.25 14.42
CA GLY A 54 10.48 -3.93 13.23
C GLY A 54 10.67 -5.42 13.43
N LYS A 55 11.17 -5.84 14.62
CA LYS A 55 11.24 -7.27 14.97
C LYS A 55 9.87 -7.94 15.02
N SER A 56 8.82 -7.22 15.43
CA SER A 56 7.46 -7.76 15.39
C SER A 56 6.93 -7.91 13.96
N ILE A 57 7.29 -6.98 13.07
CA ILE A 57 7.01 -7.08 11.63
C ILE A 57 7.73 -8.27 11.03
N ASP A 58 9.04 -8.42 11.30
CA ASP A 58 9.84 -9.58 10.83
C ASP A 58 9.20 -10.90 11.25
N ALA A 59 8.85 -11.04 12.53
CA ALA A 59 8.21 -12.24 13.04
C ALA A 59 6.85 -12.53 12.37
N HIS A 60 6.07 -11.49 12.06
CA HIS A 60 4.79 -11.62 11.37
C HIS A 60 4.95 -12.08 9.92
N LEU A 61 5.92 -11.53 9.20
CA LEU A 61 6.26 -11.90 7.83
C LEU A 61 6.84 -13.31 7.75
N GLU A 62 7.76 -13.65 8.67
CA GLU A 62 8.37 -14.99 8.79
C GLU A 62 7.32 -16.07 9.08
N ALA A 63 6.41 -15.83 10.03
CA ALA A 63 5.30 -16.74 10.34
C ALA A 63 4.40 -17.03 9.14
N SER A 64 4.33 -16.10 8.19
CA SER A 64 3.60 -16.26 6.92
C SER A 64 4.50 -16.70 5.77
N GLN A 65 5.81 -16.95 6.01
CA GLN A 65 6.82 -17.35 5.01
C GLN A 65 6.96 -16.35 3.85
N VAL A 66 6.74 -15.06 4.11
CA VAL A 66 7.04 -14.00 3.14
C VAL A 66 8.55 -13.81 3.06
N THR A 67 9.09 -13.66 1.85
CA THR A 67 10.52 -13.45 1.63
C THR A 67 10.86 -11.96 1.73
N LEU A 68 11.88 -11.62 2.49
CA LEU A 68 12.47 -10.28 2.55
C LEU A 68 13.75 -10.27 1.69
N PRO A 69 13.73 -9.69 0.48
CA PRO A 69 14.88 -9.72 -0.41
C PRO A 69 15.98 -8.72 -0.04
N PHE A 70 15.67 -7.73 0.80
CA PHE A 70 16.59 -6.69 1.26
C PHE A 70 16.57 -6.59 2.78
N GLU A 71 17.66 -6.06 3.35
CA GLU A 71 17.75 -5.71 4.77
C GLU A 71 16.89 -4.47 5.09
N HIS A 72 16.69 -4.18 6.38
CA HIS A 72 15.96 -3.00 6.85
C HIS A 72 16.55 -1.71 6.25
N SER A 73 15.67 -0.84 5.77
CA SER A 73 16.06 0.40 5.07
C SER A 73 15.87 1.67 5.90
N ALA A 74 15.24 1.57 7.09
CA ALA A 74 15.00 2.68 8.00
C ALA A 74 15.80 2.53 9.31
N GLU A 75 16.01 3.65 9.99
CA GLU A 75 16.59 3.66 11.36
C GLU A 75 15.54 3.23 12.40
N ARG A 76 14.26 3.53 12.17
CA ARG A 76 13.13 3.23 13.04
C ARG A 76 11.89 2.82 12.25
N THR A 77 11.01 2.10 12.92
CA THR A 77 9.74 1.64 12.35
C THR A 77 8.67 2.73 12.45
N SER A 78 7.92 2.94 11.38
CA SER A 78 6.76 3.81 11.34
C SER A 78 5.65 3.32 12.27
N VAL A 79 4.93 4.26 12.88
CA VAL A 79 3.87 3.96 13.86
C VAL A 79 2.62 4.78 13.53
N ALA A 80 1.47 4.12 13.56
CA ALA A 80 0.17 4.75 13.64
C ALA A 80 -0.39 4.53 15.06
N GLN A 81 -0.61 5.60 15.80
CA GLN A 81 -1.15 5.53 17.17
C GLN A 81 -2.63 5.91 17.16
N ALA A 82 -3.45 5.11 17.81
CA ALA A 82 -4.84 5.40 18.06
C ALA A 82 -5.08 5.47 19.56
N THR A 83 -5.58 6.60 20.07
CA THR A 83 -5.98 6.77 21.47
C THR A 83 -7.50 6.75 21.54
N ILE A 84 -8.05 5.78 22.25
CA ILE A 84 -9.51 5.61 22.42
C ILE A 84 -9.95 6.40 23.64
N GLY A 85 -10.76 7.43 23.41
CA GLY A 85 -11.37 8.22 24.47
C GLY A 85 -12.45 7.44 25.26
N ALA A 86 -12.88 8.00 26.40
CA ALA A 86 -13.94 7.42 27.23
C ALA A 86 -15.30 7.34 26.51
N ASP A 87 -15.51 8.14 25.48
CA ASP A 87 -16.68 8.16 24.60
C ASP A 87 -16.59 7.16 23.43
N GLY A 88 -15.46 6.44 23.31
CA GLY A 88 -15.16 5.51 22.24
C GLY A 88 -14.62 6.15 20.96
N ALA A 89 -14.45 7.47 20.91
CA ALA A 89 -13.81 8.15 19.80
C ALA A 89 -12.30 7.84 19.76
N ALA A 90 -11.75 7.70 18.56
CA ALA A 90 -10.32 7.47 18.35
C ALA A 90 -9.65 8.74 17.83
N GLU A 91 -8.59 9.16 18.50
CA GLU A 91 -7.65 10.16 18.00
C GLU A 91 -6.43 9.45 17.40
N TYR A 92 -6.03 9.86 16.20
CA TYR A 92 -4.91 9.25 15.48
C TYR A 92 -3.72 10.19 15.40
N GLU A 93 -2.55 9.65 15.71
CA GLU A 93 -1.25 10.27 15.46
C GLU A 93 -0.42 9.35 14.57
N PHE A 94 0.28 9.95 13.59
CA PHE A 94 1.10 9.21 12.65
C PHE A 94 2.54 9.68 12.71
N ASP A 95 3.45 8.75 12.97
CA ASP A 95 4.88 8.95 12.85
C ASP A 95 5.39 8.06 11.72
N ILE A 96 5.32 8.59 10.50
CA ILE A 96 5.57 7.85 9.26
C ILE A 96 6.83 8.38 8.58
N THR A 97 7.72 7.46 8.22
CA THR A 97 8.82 7.69 7.30
C THR A 97 8.72 6.72 6.13
N TRP A 98 8.98 7.21 4.92
CA TRP A 98 8.90 6.39 3.72
C TRP A 98 9.99 6.77 2.73
N SER A 99 10.98 5.90 2.55
CA SER A 99 12.01 6.01 1.52
C SER A 99 12.53 4.63 1.13
N LEU A 100 12.79 4.44 -0.15
CA LEU A 100 13.42 3.24 -0.70
C LEU A 100 14.71 3.56 -1.47
N ASP A 101 15.29 4.77 -1.27
CA ASP A 101 16.46 5.24 -2.02
C ASP A 101 17.65 4.28 -1.90
N SER A 102 17.86 3.71 -0.70
CA SER A 102 18.97 2.78 -0.45
C SER A 102 18.90 1.47 -1.24
N VAL A 103 17.73 1.11 -1.76
CA VAL A 103 17.49 -0.14 -2.48
C VAL A 103 16.95 0.08 -3.89
N ALA A 104 16.85 1.32 -4.37
CA ALA A 104 16.16 1.71 -5.61
C ALA A 104 16.59 0.89 -6.85
N GLU A 105 17.91 0.75 -7.09
CA GLU A 105 18.42 0.00 -8.22
C GLU A 105 18.10 -1.50 -8.12
N LYS A 106 18.31 -2.08 -6.93
CA LYS A 106 18.01 -3.50 -6.67
C LYS A 106 16.51 -3.79 -6.76
N LEU A 107 15.68 -2.85 -6.31
CA LEU A 107 14.23 -2.96 -6.40
C LEU A 107 13.76 -2.94 -7.86
N THR A 108 14.32 -2.06 -8.67
CA THR A 108 14.03 -1.98 -10.11
C THR A 108 14.35 -3.31 -10.81
N GLU A 109 15.48 -3.93 -10.50
CA GLU A 109 15.85 -5.22 -11.08
C GLU A 109 14.97 -6.36 -10.56
N LEU A 110 14.63 -6.36 -9.26
CA LEU A 110 13.70 -7.34 -8.69
C LEU A 110 12.32 -7.23 -9.36
N ALA A 111 11.82 -6.02 -9.57
CA ALA A 111 10.53 -5.78 -10.21
C ALA A 111 10.49 -6.34 -11.64
N ARG A 112 11.55 -6.14 -12.44
CA ARG A 112 11.67 -6.66 -13.81
C ARG A 112 11.63 -8.18 -13.90
N THR A 113 12.09 -8.88 -12.88
CA THR A 113 12.19 -10.34 -12.83
C THR A 113 11.01 -11.00 -12.11
N SER A 114 10.05 -10.21 -11.63
CA SER A 114 8.83 -10.68 -10.98
C SER A 114 7.74 -11.03 -11.99
N ASP A 115 6.89 -12.03 -11.69
CA ASP A 115 5.72 -12.35 -12.51
C ASP A 115 4.59 -11.33 -12.28
N ALA A 116 4.54 -10.77 -11.07
CA ALA A 116 3.60 -9.70 -10.69
C ALA A 116 4.23 -8.75 -9.69
N VAL A 117 3.84 -7.47 -9.75
CA VAL A 117 4.23 -6.44 -8.78
C VAL A 117 2.98 -5.74 -8.26
N HIS A 118 2.90 -5.57 -6.94
CA HIS A 118 1.81 -4.86 -6.29
C HIS A 118 2.32 -3.69 -5.45
N THR A 119 1.59 -2.59 -5.48
CA THR A 119 1.77 -1.46 -4.55
C THR A 119 0.44 -0.79 -4.25
N GLY A 120 0.45 0.11 -3.28
CA GLY A 120 -0.73 0.91 -2.93
C GLY A 120 -0.54 1.74 -1.67
N SER A 121 -1.63 2.34 -1.21
CA SER A 121 -1.69 3.10 0.03
C SER A 121 -0.71 4.28 0.03
N ILE A 122 -0.25 4.67 1.22
CA ILE A 122 0.68 5.80 1.38
C ILE A 122 1.99 5.62 0.63
N SER A 123 2.43 4.39 0.43
CA SER A 123 3.70 4.10 -0.26
C SER A 123 3.69 4.51 -1.74
N ALA A 124 2.53 4.61 -2.35
CA ALA A 124 2.37 5.06 -3.72
C ALA A 124 2.15 6.59 -3.84
N MET A 125 2.06 7.31 -2.73
CA MET A 125 1.69 8.73 -2.70
C MET A 125 2.65 9.61 -1.87
N LEU A 126 3.38 9.02 -0.90
CA LEU A 126 4.31 9.77 -0.06
C LEU A 126 5.71 9.83 -0.65
N GLU A 127 6.21 11.05 -0.75
CA GLU A 127 7.60 11.32 -1.12
C GLU A 127 8.57 11.06 0.06
N PRO A 128 9.84 10.69 -0.22
CA PRO A 128 10.43 10.47 -1.55
C PRO A 128 10.18 9.07 -2.11
N GLY A 129 9.67 8.12 -1.33
CA GLY A 129 9.57 6.72 -1.69
C GLY A 129 8.65 6.45 -2.89
N ALA A 130 7.59 7.25 -3.09
CA ALA A 130 6.65 7.10 -4.20
C ALA A 130 7.33 7.13 -5.58
N HIS A 131 8.38 7.97 -5.75
CA HIS A 131 9.15 8.00 -6.99
C HIS A 131 9.90 6.69 -7.26
N VAL A 132 10.49 6.08 -6.22
CA VAL A 132 11.21 4.81 -6.36
C VAL A 132 10.24 3.68 -6.70
N VAL A 133 9.06 3.66 -6.09
CA VAL A 133 8.01 2.69 -6.39
C VAL A 133 7.52 2.84 -7.84
N ALA A 134 7.28 4.08 -8.29
CA ALA A 134 6.89 4.36 -9.68
C ALA A 134 7.95 3.90 -10.69
N ALA A 135 9.23 4.14 -10.40
CA ALA A 135 10.33 3.68 -11.27
C ALA A 135 10.40 2.14 -11.34
N ALA A 136 10.13 1.43 -10.24
CA ALA A 136 10.06 -0.02 -10.23
C ALA A 136 8.87 -0.54 -11.08
N PHE A 137 7.71 0.12 -11.01
CA PHE A 137 6.53 -0.18 -11.84
C PHE A 137 6.83 0.06 -13.32
N GLU A 138 7.41 1.21 -13.66
CA GLU A 138 7.80 1.53 -15.05
C GLU A 138 8.76 0.47 -15.61
N ALA A 139 9.72 0.02 -14.80
CA ALA A 139 10.70 -0.98 -15.21
C ALA A 139 10.10 -2.38 -15.44
N ALA A 140 9.01 -2.72 -14.74
CA ALA A 140 8.35 -4.03 -14.82
C ALA A 140 7.17 -4.06 -15.82
N ARG A 141 6.81 -2.92 -16.41
CA ARG A 141 5.59 -2.74 -17.20
C ARG A 141 5.40 -3.77 -18.32
N ASP A 142 6.47 -4.14 -19.01
CA ASP A 142 6.40 -5.03 -20.16
C ASP A 142 6.65 -6.50 -19.80
N SER A 143 6.98 -6.80 -18.52
CA SER A 143 7.39 -8.13 -18.08
C SER A 143 6.53 -8.73 -16.98
N ALA A 144 5.77 -7.93 -16.24
CA ALA A 144 4.99 -8.36 -15.07
C ALA A 144 3.55 -7.89 -15.13
N LEU A 145 2.65 -8.60 -14.45
CA LEU A 145 1.33 -8.09 -14.11
C LEU A 145 1.46 -7.03 -13.02
N LEU A 146 1.00 -5.81 -13.27
CA LEU A 146 1.06 -4.72 -12.30
C LEU A 146 -0.29 -4.49 -11.65
N SER A 147 -0.30 -4.45 -10.32
CA SER A 147 -1.51 -4.26 -9.51
C SER A 147 -1.37 -3.09 -8.54
N TYR A 148 -2.41 -2.27 -8.46
CA TYR A 148 -2.44 -1.06 -7.65
C TYR A 148 -3.73 -0.94 -6.83
N ASP A 149 -3.60 -0.49 -5.57
CA ASP A 149 -4.72 -0.12 -4.70
C ASP A 149 -4.41 1.25 -4.06
N PRO A 150 -5.11 2.35 -4.42
CA PRO A 150 -4.85 3.67 -3.84
C PRO A 150 -4.98 3.67 -2.31
N ASN A 151 -5.96 2.96 -1.77
CA ASN A 151 -6.20 2.85 -0.33
C ASN A 151 -5.86 4.16 0.40
N CYS A 152 -6.53 5.23 -0.03
CA CYS A 152 -6.22 6.61 0.32
C CYS A 152 -6.22 6.86 1.84
N ARG A 153 -5.32 7.74 2.27
CA ARG A 153 -5.22 8.17 3.67
C ARG A 153 -5.24 9.71 3.73
N PRO A 154 -6.44 10.34 3.69
CA PRO A 154 -6.57 11.80 3.66
C PRO A 154 -5.85 12.52 4.80
N THR A 155 -5.71 11.87 5.96
CA THR A 155 -4.97 12.39 7.12
C THR A 155 -3.47 12.50 6.91
N LEU A 156 -2.91 11.77 5.96
CA LEU A 156 -1.48 11.76 5.62
C LEU A 156 -1.21 12.46 4.28
N ILE A 157 -2.19 12.46 3.38
CA ILE A 157 -2.10 13.05 2.05
C ILE A 157 -2.98 14.30 2.04
N HIS A 158 -2.40 15.42 2.47
CA HIS A 158 -3.16 16.66 2.71
C HIS A 158 -3.65 17.35 1.43
N ASN A 159 -3.04 17.05 0.28
CA ASN A 159 -3.39 17.65 -1.01
C ASN A 159 -4.03 16.59 -1.92
N VAL A 160 -5.35 16.70 -2.12
CA VAL A 160 -6.10 15.75 -2.96
C VAL A 160 -5.65 15.78 -4.42
N ASP A 161 -5.19 16.92 -4.93
CA ASP A 161 -4.75 17.03 -6.33
C ASP A 161 -3.41 16.31 -6.53
N GLU A 162 -2.50 16.37 -5.55
CA GLU A 162 -1.27 15.57 -5.54
C GLU A 162 -1.57 14.08 -5.41
N GLY A 163 -2.47 13.71 -4.48
CA GLY A 163 -2.92 12.32 -4.33
C GLY A 163 -3.54 11.77 -5.61
N ARG A 164 -4.37 12.59 -6.30
CA ARG A 164 -4.96 12.24 -7.60
C ARG A 164 -3.90 12.05 -8.67
N ALA A 165 -2.93 12.95 -8.77
CA ALA A 165 -1.86 12.85 -9.75
C ALA A 165 -1.04 11.57 -9.58
N TRP A 166 -0.71 11.20 -8.33
CA TRP A 166 -0.06 9.93 -8.03
C TRP A 166 -0.95 8.73 -8.35
N ALA A 167 -2.24 8.75 -7.96
CA ALA A 167 -3.18 7.69 -8.28
C ALA A 167 -3.28 7.46 -9.79
N GLU A 168 -3.49 8.52 -10.57
CA GLU A 168 -3.57 8.45 -12.03
C GLU A 168 -2.26 7.93 -12.66
N LYS A 169 -1.10 8.32 -12.12
CA LYS A 169 0.20 7.78 -12.55
C LYS A 169 0.25 6.27 -12.37
N PHE A 170 -0.07 5.75 -11.17
CA PHE A 170 -0.05 4.31 -10.92
C PHE A 170 -1.13 3.56 -11.69
N VAL A 171 -2.32 4.13 -11.87
CA VAL A 171 -3.37 3.57 -12.73
C VAL A 171 -2.86 3.39 -14.16
N SER A 172 -2.18 4.40 -14.71
CA SER A 172 -1.65 4.35 -16.09
C SER A 172 -0.58 3.29 -16.30
N LEU A 173 0.06 2.82 -15.24
CA LEU A 173 1.09 1.78 -15.26
C LEU A 173 0.51 0.39 -14.96
N SER A 174 -0.66 0.30 -14.36
CA SER A 174 -1.19 -0.95 -13.80
C SER A 174 -2.08 -1.71 -14.77
N THR A 175 -1.99 -3.04 -14.71
CA THR A 175 -2.91 -3.95 -15.39
C THR A 175 -4.23 -4.07 -14.61
N VAL A 176 -4.12 -4.21 -13.28
CA VAL A 176 -5.26 -4.37 -12.37
C VAL A 176 -5.25 -3.26 -11.34
N VAL A 177 -6.38 -2.59 -11.20
CA VAL A 177 -6.58 -1.58 -10.14
C VAL A 177 -7.77 -1.98 -9.30
N LYS A 178 -7.59 -1.95 -7.97
CA LYS A 178 -8.69 -2.05 -7.01
C LYS A 178 -8.74 -0.75 -6.21
N ALA A 179 -9.92 -0.19 -6.00
CA ALA A 179 -10.15 0.93 -5.09
C ALA A 179 -11.44 0.72 -4.30
N SER A 180 -11.60 1.36 -3.16
CA SER A 180 -12.91 1.47 -2.52
C SER A 180 -13.72 2.63 -3.14
N ASP A 181 -15.03 2.62 -2.94
CA ASP A 181 -15.89 3.75 -3.27
C ASP A 181 -15.51 5.00 -2.46
N GLU A 182 -15.09 4.85 -1.23
CA GLU A 182 -14.56 5.94 -0.38
C GLU A 182 -13.29 6.56 -0.97
N ASP A 183 -12.35 5.74 -1.49
CA ASP A 183 -11.15 6.24 -2.19
C ASP A 183 -11.54 7.10 -3.39
N LEU A 184 -12.45 6.61 -4.21
CA LEU A 184 -12.89 7.30 -5.42
C LEU A 184 -13.68 8.58 -5.09
N GLN A 185 -14.51 8.54 -4.05
CA GLN A 185 -15.23 9.73 -3.58
C GLN A 185 -14.27 10.81 -3.07
N TRP A 186 -13.19 10.42 -2.40
CA TRP A 186 -12.18 11.37 -1.96
C TRP A 186 -11.38 11.96 -3.13
N LEU A 187 -10.97 11.12 -4.08
CA LEU A 187 -10.20 11.57 -5.25
C LEU A 187 -11.06 12.40 -6.23
N TYR A 188 -12.34 12.06 -6.39
CA TYR A 188 -13.25 12.63 -7.41
C TYR A 188 -14.65 12.83 -6.84
N PRO A 189 -14.85 13.80 -5.93
CA PRO A 189 -16.13 13.98 -5.22
C PRO A 189 -17.32 14.28 -6.13
N ASP A 190 -17.07 14.86 -7.31
CA ASP A 190 -18.10 15.26 -8.28
C ASP A 190 -18.27 14.25 -9.44
N ARG A 191 -17.67 13.07 -9.36
CA ARG A 191 -17.71 12.06 -10.45
C ARG A 191 -18.37 10.78 -9.94
N SER A 192 -19.18 10.15 -10.79
CA SER A 192 -19.75 8.84 -10.46
C SER A 192 -18.67 7.74 -10.45
N LEU A 193 -18.95 6.64 -9.74
CA LEU A 193 -18.06 5.47 -9.71
C LEU A 193 -17.84 4.89 -11.12
N ASP A 194 -18.91 4.81 -11.92
CA ASP A 194 -18.88 4.32 -13.29
C ASP A 194 -18.00 5.20 -14.19
N ASP A 195 -18.16 6.54 -14.12
CA ASP A 195 -17.37 7.46 -14.92
C ASP A 195 -15.90 7.44 -14.49
N THR A 196 -15.63 7.28 -13.19
CA THR A 196 -14.27 7.16 -12.70
C THR A 196 -13.62 5.86 -13.15
N ALA A 197 -14.36 4.74 -13.06
CA ALA A 197 -13.86 3.44 -13.53
C ALA A 197 -13.52 3.48 -15.03
N ARG A 198 -14.40 4.04 -15.86
CA ARG A 198 -14.14 4.20 -17.31
C ARG A 198 -12.93 5.09 -17.58
N ALA A 199 -12.81 6.23 -16.90
CA ALA A 199 -11.67 7.12 -17.04
C ALA A 199 -10.35 6.41 -16.65
N TRP A 200 -10.35 5.58 -15.61
CA TRP A 200 -9.17 4.83 -15.21
C TRP A 200 -8.81 3.68 -16.15
N LEU A 201 -9.81 3.03 -16.77
CA LEU A 201 -9.57 2.10 -17.88
C LEU A 201 -8.96 2.81 -19.10
N ASP A 202 -9.43 4.01 -19.41
CA ASP A 202 -8.88 4.82 -20.51
C ASP A 202 -7.44 5.29 -20.24
N LEU A 203 -7.06 5.51 -18.98
CA LEU A 203 -5.68 5.81 -18.57
C LEU A 203 -4.71 4.65 -18.79
N GLY A 204 -5.17 3.39 -18.72
CA GLY A 204 -4.28 2.26 -18.95
C GLY A 204 -4.71 0.95 -18.33
N ALA A 205 -5.39 0.95 -17.20
CA ALA A 205 -5.85 -0.26 -16.54
C ALA A 205 -6.69 -1.15 -17.46
N GLU A 206 -6.57 -2.46 -17.30
CA GLU A 206 -7.36 -3.46 -18.07
C GLU A 206 -8.55 -3.96 -17.24
N LEU A 207 -8.37 -4.02 -15.91
CA LEU A 207 -9.37 -4.39 -14.96
C LEU A 207 -9.40 -3.37 -13.81
N MET A 208 -10.58 -2.82 -13.56
CA MET A 208 -10.88 -1.98 -12.39
C MET A 208 -11.89 -2.68 -11.50
N VAL A 209 -11.57 -2.84 -10.21
CA VAL A 209 -12.47 -3.39 -9.19
C VAL A 209 -12.77 -2.32 -8.16
N ILE A 210 -14.03 -2.01 -7.94
CA ILE A 210 -14.49 -1.07 -6.91
C ILE A 210 -15.16 -1.87 -5.79
N THR A 211 -14.63 -1.79 -4.57
CA THR A 211 -15.26 -2.37 -3.38
C THR A 211 -16.21 -1.35 -2.74
N ARG A 212 -17.39 -1.81 -2.24
CA ARG A 212 -18.49 -0.97 -1.75
C ARG A 212 -19.07 -1.52 -0.44
N GLY A 213 -18.18 -1.90 0.48
CA GLY A 213 -18.61 -2.48 1.75
C GLY A 213 -19.59 -3.65 1.57
N GLU A 214 -20.76 -3.56 2.21
CA GLU A 214 -21.80 -4.62 2.18
C GLU A 214 -22.48 -4.78 0.81
N ASP A 215 -22.44 -3.76 -0.04
CA ASP A 215 -22.98 -3.82 -1.41
C ASP A 215 -22.12 -4.68 -2.36
N GLY A 216 -20.99 -5.16 -1.89
CA GLY A 216 -20.07 -6.01 -2.63
C GLY A 216 -19.31 -5.27 -3.74
N PRO A 217 -18.36 -5.95 -4.38
CA PRO A 217 -17.53 -5.35 -5.42
C PRO A 217 -18.25 -5.30 -6.78
N ILE A 218 -17.89 -4.31 -7.58
CA ILE A 218 -18.18 -4.26 -9.02
C ILE A 218 -16.87 -4.24 -9.80
N ALA A 219 -16.87 -4.83 -11.00
CA ALA A 219 -15.69 -4.89 -11.85
C ALA A 219 -16.01 -4.30 -13.23
N PHE A 220 -15.04 -3.59 -13.80
CA PHE A 220 -15.09 -2.99 -15.13
C PHE A 220 -13.86 -3.46 -15.91
N THR A 221 -14.06 -3.75 -17.18
CA THR A 221 -13.01 -4.10 -18.15
C THR A 221 -13.14 -3.24 -19.39
N LYS A 222 -12.06 -3.15 -20.16
CA LYS A 222 -12.09 -2.57 -21.51
C LYS A 222 -13.02 -3.31 -22.44
#